data_9ea3b857dc33a988efb729ea23e3a68a
#
_entry.id   9ea3b857dc33a988efb729ea23e3a68a
#
_cell.length_a   1.000
_cell.length_b   1.000
_cell.length_c   1.000
_cell.angle_alpha   90.00
_cell.angle_beta   90.00
_cell.angle_gamma   90.00
#
_symmetry.space_group_name_H-M   'P 1'
#
loop_
_entity.id
_entity.type
_entity.pdbx_description
1 polymer ?
#
loop_
_entity_poly.entity_id
_entity_poly.type
_entity_poly.pdbx_seq_one_letter_code
_entity_poly.pdbx_strand_id
1 'polypeptide(L)'
;VAFDEYKVKPQKGDLFMTRIGDIGTCAIINSNDDLAYYVTLSLLRPNKRVLNSRFLKYVIESKYGKKELNRRILHTANPIKINLGDIPKIKLYLPSLQVQEYIVSILDKFDTLVNDIKSGLPKEIEERQKQYEYYRERLLSFKKS
;
A
#
# COMPACT_ATOMS: atom_id res chain seq x y z
N VAL A 1 -13.72 -7.98 0.73
CA VAL A 1 -13.06 -8.86 -0.18
C VAL A 1 -13.88 -9.11 -1.41
N ALA A 2 -13.33 -8.84 -2.54
CA ALA A 2 -14.00 -8.99 -3.82
C ALA A 2 -13.93 -10.46 -4.24
N PHE A 3 -14.92 -11.24 -3.89
CA PHE A 3 -14.98 -12.62 -4.29
C PHE A 3 -15.44 -12.81 -5.69
N ASP A 4 -16.18 -11.87 -6.22
CA ASP A 4 -16.51 -11.77 -7.61
C ASP A 4 -15.83 -10.52 -8.14
N GLU A 5 -14.54 -10.61 -8.29
CA GLU A 5 -13.63 -9.52 -8.60
C GLU A 5 -14.13 -8.63 -9.75
N TYR A 6 -14.75 -9.26 -10.72
CA TYR A 6 -15.26 -8.56 -11.88
C TYR A 6 -16.65 -7.95 -11.66
N LYS A 7 -17.28 -8.23 -10.54
CA LYS A 7 -18.62 -7.75 -10.21
C LYS A 7 -18.65 -6.68 -9.13
N VAL A 8 -17.53 -6.49 -8.44
CA VAL A 8 -17.44 -5.46 -7.41
C VAL A 8 -17.03 -4.15 -8.04
N LYS A 9 -17.91 -3.17 -7.97
CA LYS A 9 -17.63 -1.84 -8.45
C LYS A 9 -16.68 -1.11 -7.51
N PRO A 10 -15.55 -0.59 -8.01
CA PRO A 10 -14.65 0.23 -7.20
C PRO A 10 -15.34 1.48 -6.70
N GLN A 11 -15.04 1.89 -5.48
CA GLN A 11 -15.58 3.08 -4.84
C GLN A 11 -14.45 3.97 -4.35
N LYS A 12 -14.74 5.26 -4.21
CA LYS A 12 -13.78 6.21 -3.62
C LYS A 12 -13.32 5.74 -2.25
N GLY A 13 -12.02 5.71 -2.05
CA GLY A 13 -11.39 5.22 -0.82
C GLY A 13 -10.96 3.76 -0.86
N ASP A 14 -11.31 3.03 -1.90
CA ASP A 14 -10.76 1.69 -2.15
C ASP A 14 -9.33 1.79 -2.67
N LEU A 15 -8.58 0.68 -2.56
CA LEU A 15 -7.25 0.55 -3.14
C LEU A 15 -7.25 -0.51 -4.23
N PHE A 16 -6.50 -0.25 -5.30
CA PHE A 16 -6.00 -1.32 -6.16
C PHE A 16 -4.62 -1.72 -5.72
N MET A 17 -4.38 -3.02 -5.62
CA MET A 17 -3.05 -3.57 -5.35
C MET A 17 -2.67 -4.53 -6.46
N THR A 18 -1.44 -4.40 -6.96
CA THR A 18 -0.89 -5.36 -7.93
C THR A 18 -0.68 -6.71 -7.26
N ARG A 19 -0.97 -7.81 -7.96
CA ARG A 19 -0.92 -9.16 -7.42
C ARG A 19 -0.25 -10.21 -8.31
N ILE A 20 0.14 -9.86 -9.52
CA ILE A 20 0.79 -10.75 -10.49
C ILE A 20 2.00 -10.05 -11.08
N GLY A 21 3.15 -10.71 -11.05
CA GLY A 21 4.42 -10.18 -11.52
C GLY A 21 5.00 -9.16 -10.54
N ASP A 22 4.53 -7.94 -10.57
CA ASP A 22 4.73 -6.98 -9.49
C ASP A 22 3.64 -7.20 -8.44
N ILE A 23 4.01 -7.22 -7.16
CA ILE A 23 3.08 -7.50 -6.06
C ILE A 23 3.24 -6.45 -4.97
N GLY A 24 2.13 -5.81 -4.61
CA GLY A 24 2.08 -4.86 -3.49
C GLY A 24 2.19 -3.40 -3.86
N THR A 25 2.14 -3.04 -5.13
CA THR A 25 2.02 -1.63 -5.53
C THR A 25 0.56 -1.21 -5.43
N CYS A 26 0.29 -0.13 -4.71
CA CYS A 26 -1.06 0.31 -4.38
C CYS A 26 -1.39 1.65 -5.01
N ALA A 27 -2.64 1.80 -5.42
CA ALA A 27 -3.22 3.06 -5.86
C ALA A 27 -4.57 3.27 -5.17
N ILE A 28 -4.80 4.49 -4.68
CA ILE A 28 -6.06 4.84 -4.03
C ILE A 28 -7.04 5.35 -5.08
N ILE A 29 -8.27 4.87 -5.03
CA ILE A 29 -9.34 5.31 -5.93
C ILE A 29 -9.92 6.61 -5.39
N ASN A 30 -9.85 7.67 -6.20
CA ASN A 30 -10.27 9.02 -5.82
C ASN A 30 -11.66 9.41 -6.29
N SER A 31 -12.32 8.56 -7.07
CA SER A 31 -13.65 8.85 -7.62
C SER A 31 -14.56 7.64 -7.54
N ASN A 32 -15.86 7.87 -7.73
CA ASN A 32 -16.84 6.80 -7.84
C ASN A 32 -17.19 6.48 -9.30
N ASP A 33 -16.31 6.82 -10.24
CA ASP A 33 -16.52 6.54 -11.65
C ASP A 33 -16.53 5.02 -11.92
N ASP A 34 -17.16 4.64 -13.02
CA ASP A 34 -17.19 3.25 -13.45
C ASP A 34 -15.80 2.87 -13.97
N LEU A 35 -15.05 2.18 -13.12
CA LEU A 35 -13.72 1.69 -13.45
C LEU A 35 -13.76 0.18 -13.63
N ALA A 36 -13.28 -0.27 -14.78
CA ALA A 36 -13.01 -1.70 -15.01
C ALA A 36 -11.55 -1.99 -14.61
N TYR A 37 -11.33 -3.14 -14.03
CA TYR A 37 -9.97 -3.56 -13.66
C TYR A 37 -9.74 -5.03 -14.02
N TYR A 38 -8.48 -5.36 -14.24
CA TYR A 38 -8.07 -6.69 -14.70
C TYR A 38 -7.66 -7.59 -13.53
N VAL A 39 -7.56 -8.87 -13.83
CA VAL A 39 -7.14 -9.91 -12.89
C VAL A 39 -5.76 -9.65 -12.23
N THR A 40 -4.93 -8.80 -12.83
CA THR A 40 -3.63 -8.40 -12.27
C THR A 40 -3.73 -7.47 -11.06
N LEU A 41 -4.92 -6.94 -10.81
CA LEU A 41 -5.20 -6.06 -9.67
C LEU A 41 -6.16 -6.74 -8.70
N SER A 42 -5.97 -6.49 -7.43
CA SER A 42 -6.95 -6.81 -6.41
C SER A 42 -7.55 -5.54 -5.84
N LEU A 43 -8.84 -5.59 -5.54
CA LEU A 43 -9.54 -4.49 -4.90
C LEU A 43 -9.53 -4.69 -3.39
N LEU A 44 -9.00 -3.70 -2.67
CA LEU A 44 -8.99 -3.69 -1.21
C LEU A 44 -9.94 -2.60 -0.71
N ARG A 45 -10.91 -2.99 0.09
CA ARG A 45 -11.85 -2.07 0.73
C ARG A 45 -11.67 -2.12 2.23
N PRO A 46 -10.90 -1.19 2.82
CA PRO A 46 -10.70 -1.20 4.27
C PRO A 46 -11.97 -0.79 5.00
N ASN A 47 -12.13 -1.37 6.20
CA ASN A 47 -13.16 -0.90 7.12
C ASN A 47 -12.74 0.48 7.66
N LYS A 48 -13.39 1.52 7.20
CA LYS A 48 -13.04 2.92 7.51
C LYS A 48 -13.17 3.26 9.00
N ARG A 49 -13.85 2.44 9.79
CA ARG A 49 -13.96 2.63 11.23
C ARG A 49 -12.65 2.33 11.97
N VAL A 50 -11.78 1.51 11.39
CA VAL A 50 -10.54 1.06 12.04
C VAL A 50 -9.29 1.25 11.18
N LEU A 51 -9.44 1.48 9.89
CA LEU A 51 -8.33 1.51 8.94
C LEU A 51 -8.48 2.63 7.92
N ASN A 52 -7.50 3.52 7.90
CA ASN A 52 -7.38 4.58 6.91
C ASN A 52 -6.76 3.99 5.61
N SER A 53 -7.34 4.31 4.45
CA SER A 53 -6.88 3.79 3.16
C SER A 53 -5.45 4.19 2.82
N ARG A 54 -5.07 5.43 3.08
CA ARG A 54 -3.70 5.90 2.82
C ARG A 54 -2.70 5.24 3.75
N PHE A 55 -3.08 5.03 5.01
CA PHE A 55 -2.28 4.28 5.96
C PHE A 55 -2.04 2.84 5.46
N LEU A 56 -3.10 2.18 5.00
CA LEU A 56 -3.00 0.83 4.44
C LEU A 56 -2.03 0.79 3.25
N LYS A 57 -2.12 1.76 2.34
CA LYS A 57 -1.20 1.87 1.21
C LYS A 57 0.25 1.96 1.68
N TYR A 58 0.55 2.86 2.62
CA TYR A 58 1.90 3.03 3.14
C TYR A 58 2.43 1.76 3.82
N VAL A 59 1.59 1.10 4.61
CA VAL A 59 1.98 -0.15 5.29
C VAL A 59 2.28 -1.26 4.29
N ILE A 60 1.43 -1.45 3.30
CA ILE A 60 1.64 -2.49 2.27
C ILE A 60 2.94 -2.25 1.49
N GLU A 61 3.21 -0.99 1.14
CA GLU A 61 4.41 -0.63 0.37
C GLU A 61 5.68 -0.54 1.23
N SER A 62 5.57 -0.61 2.56
CA SER A 62 6.71 -0.64 3.46
C SER A 62 7.47 -1.97 3.42
N LYS A 63 8.66 -2.01 3.97
CA LYS A 63 9.43 -3.26 4.11
C LYS A 63 8.67 -4.32 4.90
N TYR A 64 7.97 -3.91 5.95
CA TYR A 64 7.11 -4.80 6.73
C TYR A 64 6.01 -5.41 5.87
N GLY A 65 5.28 -4.59 5.12
CA GLY A 65 4.22 -5.03 4.23
C GLY A 65 4.73 -5.97 3.15
N LYS A 66 5.85 -5.63 2.52
CA LYS A 66 6.50 -6.49 1.52
C LYS A 66 6.90 -7.85 2.09
N LYS A 67 7.41 -7.87 3.31
CA LYS A 67 7.76 -9.13 4.00
C LYS A 67 6.53 -9.99 4.26
N GLU A 68 5.43 -9.40 4.72
CA GLU A 68 4.19 -10.10 4.96
C GLU A 68 3.58 -10.64 3.66
N LEU A 69 3.58 -9.87 2.58
CA LEU A 69 3.16 -10.32 1.26
C LEU A 69 4.02 -11.47 0.76
N ASN A 70 5.35 -11.35 0.91
CA ASN A 70 6.30 -12.34 0.42
C ASN A 70 6.08 -13.73 1.02
N ARG A 71 5.59 -13.82 2.24
CA ARG A 71 5.26 -15.10 2.88
C ARG A 71 4.15 -15.86 2.16
N ARG A 72 3.32 -15.16 1.37
CA ARG A 72 2.15 -15.74 0.70
C ARG A 72 2.26 -15.74 -0.81
N ILE A 73 3.36 -15.24 -1.35
CA ILE A 73 3.62 -15.24 -2.79
C ILE A 73 3.93 -16.67 -3.25
N LEU A 74 3.33 -17.06 -4.36
CA LEU A 74 3.66 -18.29 -5.07
C LEU A 74 4.88 -18.04 -5.95
N HIS A 75 6.06 -18.30 -5.41
CA HIS A 75 7.33 -18.10 -6.11
C HIS A 75 7.58 -19.10 -7.24
N THR A 76 6.88 -20.22 -7.22
CA THR A 76 6.98 -21.24 -8.27
C THR A 76 6.13 -20.92 -9.50
N ALA A 77 5.21 -19.97 -9.39
CA ALA A 77 4.43 -19.50 -10.53
C ALA A 77 5.26 -18.57 -11.42
N ASN A 78 5.00 -18.58 -12.72
CA ASN A 78 5.64 -17.67 -13.67
C ASN A 78 4.56 -17.00 -14.53
N PRO A 79 4.28 -15.70 -14.35
CA PRO A 79 4.87 -14.79 -13.34
C PRO A 79 4.48 -15.17 -11.90
N ILE A 80 5.28 -14.69 -10.93
CA ILE A 80 4.94 -14.85 -9.51
C ILE A 80 3.62 -14.15 -9.20
N LYS A 81 2.87 -14.68 -8.24
CA LYS A 81 1.56 -14.14 -7.87
C LYS A 81 1.23 -14.39 -6.41
N ILE A 82 0.31 -13.61 -5.88
CA ILE A 82 -0.38 -13.90 -4.63
C ILE A 82 -1.85 -14.20 -4.95
N ASN A 83 -2.38 -15.26 -4.36
CA ASN A 83 -3.78 -15.62 -4.55
C ASN A 83 -4.70 -14.62 -3.83
N LEU A 84 -5.85 -14.33 -4.44
CA LEU A 84 -6.85 -13.43 -3.86
C LEU A 84 -7.27 -13.87 -2.46
N GLY A 85 -7.47 -15.16 -2.24
CA GLY A 85 -7.85 -15.70 -0.94
C GLY A 85 -6.78 -15.57 0.14
N ASP A 86 -5.52 -15.33 -0.22
CA ASP A 86 -4.42 -15.16 0.71
C ASP A 86 -4.21 -13.70 1.12
N ILE A 87 -4.68 -12.74 0.33
CA ILE A 87 -4.53 -11.31 0.62
C ILE A 87 -5.19 -10.93 1.96
N PRO A 88 -6.44 -11.34 2.26
CA PRO A 88 -7.07 -11.01 3.55
C PRO A 88 -6.39 -11.65 4.76
N LYS A 89 -5.54 -12.63 4.55
CA LYS A 89 -4.82 -13.33 5.64
C LYS A 89 -3.57 -12.59 6.09
N ILE A 90 -3.19 -11.51 5.43
CA ILE A 90 -2.05 -10.69 5.80
C ILE A 90 -2.33 -10.02 7.14
N LYS A 91 -1.37 -10.13 8.05
CA LYS A 91 -1.48 -9.55 9.38
C LYS A 91 -0.81 -8.19 9.43
N LEU A 92 -1.57 -7.19 9.84
CA LEU A 92 -1.08 -5.83 10.02
C LEU A 92 -1.31 -5.40 11.46
N TYR A 93 -0.38 -4.61 11.99
CA TYR A 93 -0.57 -3.96 13.28
C TYR A 93 -1.23 -2.61 13.03
N LEU A 94 -2.39 -2.39 13.67
CA LEU A 94 -3.16 -1.18 13.49
C LEU A 94 -3.13 -0.36 14.78
N PRO A 95 -2.53 0.84 14.76
CA PRO A 95 -2.75 1.81 15.82
C PRO A 95 -4.16 2.42 15.70
N SER A 96 -4.52 3.29 16.63
CA SER A 96 -5.79 4.02 16.54
C SER A 96 -5.87 4.84 15.24
N LEU A 97 -7.08 5.16 14.78
CA LEU A 97 -7.27 6.00 13.60
C LEU A 97 -6.57 7.35 13.72
N GLN A 98 -6.56 7.95 14.90
CA GLN A 98 -5.86 9.20 15.15
C GLN A 98 -4.36 9.09 14.85
N VAL A 99 -3.73 8.01 15.32
CA VAL A 99 -2.31 7.74 15.06
C VAL A 99 -2.08 7.46 13.57
N GLN A 100 -2.96 6.70 12.94
CA GLN A 100 -2.89 6.46 11.49
C GLN A 100 -2.93 7.77 10.70
N GLU A 101 -3.85 8.64 11.00
CA GLU A 101 -3.99 9.95 10.33
C GLU A 101 -2.76 10.83 10.55
N TYR A 102 -2.21 10.81 11.75
CA TYR A 102 -0.98 11.54 12.06
C TYR A 102 0.21 11.03 11.23
N ILE A 103 0.40 9.72 11.17
CA ILE A 103 1.45 9.08 10.37
C ILE A 103 1.28 9.42 8.88
N VAL A 104 0.07 9.32 8.37
CA VAL A 104 -0.25 9.64 6.97
C VAL A 104 0.09 11.11 6.68
N SER A 105 -0.23 12.03 7.57
CA SER A 105 0.07 13.45 7.38
C SER A 105 1.57 13.71 7.25
N ILE A 106 2.38 13.02 8.03
CA ILE A 106 3.84 13.13 7.97
C ILE A 106 4.38 12.53 6.66
N LEU A 107 3.93 11.32 6.32
CA LEU A 107 4.39 10.63 5.11
C LEU A 107 3.98 11.37 3.84
N ASP A 108 2.79 11.95 3.81
CA ASP A 108 2.32 12.75 2.69
C ASP A 108 3.19 14.00 2.49
N LYS A 109 3.64 14.64 3.57
CA LYS A 109 4.57 15.78 3.49
C LYS A 109 5.92 15.37 2.90
N PHE A 110 6.47 14.25 3.37
CA PHE A 110 7.71 13.72 2.81
C PHE A 110 7.57 13.35 1.33
N ASP A 111 6.48 12.74 0.96
CA ASP A 111 6.19 12.36 -0.41
C ASP A 111 6.14 13.59 -1.33
N THR A 112 5.47 14.64 -0.90
CA THR A 112 5.42 15.93 -1.61
C THR A 112 6.81 16.53 -1.75
N LEU A 113 7.61 16.55 -0.69
CA LEU A 113 8.98 17.06 -0.72
C LEU A 113 9.87 16.29 -1.68
N VAL A 114 9.79 14.97 -1.68
CA VAL A 114 10.56 14.11 -2.60
C VAL A 114 10.16 14.40 -4.05
N ASN A 115 8.89 14.56 -4.34
CA ASN A 115 8.41 14.87 -5.68
C ASN A 115 8.83 16.26 -6.14
N ASP A 116 8.83 17.25 -5.27
CA ASP A 116 9.24 18.63 -5.58
C ASP A 116 10.74 18.73 -5.87
N ILE A 117 11.55 17.84 -5.33
CA ILE A 117 13.01 17.85 -5.44
C ILE A 117 13.51 17.06 -6.66
N LYS A 118 12.65 16.43 -7.43
CA LYS A 118 13.03 15.66 -8.64
C LYS A 118 13.80 16.47 -9.70
N SER A 119 13.79 17.80 -9.61
CA SER A 119 14.58 18.70 -10.46
C SER A 119 15.96 19.05 -9.89
N GLY A 120 16.31 18.57 -8.68
CA GLY A 120 17.59 18.83 -8.02
C GLY A 120 18.74 17.97 -8.56
N LEU A 121 19.91 18.12 -7.96
CA LEU A 121 21.08 17.29 -8.31
C LEU A 121 20.81 15.82 -7.96
N PRO A 122 21.20 14.87 -8.83
CA PRO A 122 20.93 13.43 -8.61
C PRO A 122 21.37 12.92 -7.24
N LYS A 123 22.50 13.40 -6.74
CA LYS A 123 23.03 13.03 -5.43
C LYS A 123 22.12 13.48 -4.28
N GLU A 124 21.61 14.71 -4.36
CA GLU A 124 20.67 15.24 -3.36
C GLU A 124 19.36 14.47 -3.37
N ILE A 125 18.86 14.13 -4.57
CA ILE A 125 17.65 13.32 -4.72
C ILE A 125 17.84 11.97 -4.05
N GLU A 126 18.96 11.30 -4.29
CA GLU A 126 19.28 10.00 -3.70
C GLU A 126 19.33 10.07 -2.16
N GLU A 127 20.02 11.06 -1.62
CA GLU A 127 20.12 11.26 -0.16
C GLU A 127 18.76 11.52 0.48
N ARG A 128 17.93 12.35 -0.16
CA ARG A 128 16.57 12.65 0.31
C ARG A 128 15.66 11.43 0.25
N GLN A 129 15.77 10.62 -0.80
CA GLN A 129 15.01 9.37 -0.90
C GLN A 129 15.40 8.38 0.19
N LYS A 130 16.70 8.24 0.50
CA LYS A 130 17.17 7.40 1.60
C LYS A 130 16.65 7.87 2.94
N GLN A 131 16.65 9.18 3.17
CA GLN A 131 16.12 9.79 4.39
C GLN A 131 14.61 9.54 4.52
N TYR A 132 13.85 9.71 3.44
CA TYR A 132 12.42 9.43 3.39
C TYR A 132 12.13 7.96 3.73
N GLU A 133 12.83 7.02 3.10
CA GLU A 133 12.67 5.59 3.37
C GLU A 133 12.97 5.24 4.83
N TYR A 134 14.02 5.82 5.39
CA TYR A 134 14.37 5.63 6.78
C TYR A 134 13.26 6.06 7.74
N TYR A 135 12.73 7.27 7.56
CA TYR A 135 11.65 7.78 8.41
C TYR A 135 10.34 7.04 8.19
N ARG A 136 10.01 6.70 6.96
CA ARG A 136 8.83 5.89 6.66
C ARG A 136 8.87 4.56 7.41
N GLU A 137 9.98 3.85 7.36
CA GLU A 137 10.09 2.56 8.03
C GLU A 137 10.01 2.70 9.55
N ARG A 138 10.58 3.75 10.11
CA ARG A 138 10.46 4.01 11.55
C ARG A 138 9.03 4.31 11.97
N LEU A 139 8.30 5.11 11.21
CA LEU A 139 6.91 5.47 11.51
C LEU A 139 5.96 4.28 11.38
N LEU A 140 6.26 3.34 10.48
CA LEU A 140 5.42 2.19 10.21
C LEU A 140 5.88 0.92 10.94
N SER A 141 6.99 0.99 11.66
CA SER A 141 7.55 -0.13 12.42
C SER A 141 6.92 -0.18 13.81
N PHE A 142 5.79 -0.85 13.92
CA PHE A 142 5.13 -1.06 15.21
C PHE A 142 5.69 -2.33 15.86
N LYS A 143 6.15 -2.20 17.11
CA LYS A 143 6.57 -3.35 17.87
C LYS A 143 5.34 -4.12 18.35
N LYS A 144 5.39 -5.43 18.21
CA LYS A 144 4.45 -6.33 18.82
C LYS A 144 4.59 -6.20 20.35
N SER A 145 3.61 -5.63 20.95
CA SER A 145 3.57 -5.58 22.41
C SER A 145 3.10 -6.89 22.99
#